data_7b351d08a3780f43d996c825ab5499b1
#
_entry.id   7b351d08a3780f43d996c825ab5499b1
#
_cell.length_a   1.000
_cell.length_b   1.000
_cell.length_c   1.000
_cell.angle_alpha   90.00
_cell.angle_beta   90.00
_cell.angle_gamma   90.00
#
_symmetry.space_group_name_H-M   'P 1'
#
loop_
_entity.id
_entity.type
_entity.pdbx_description
1 polymer ?
#
loop_
_entity_poly.entity_id
_entity_poly.type
_entity_poly.pdbx_seq_one_letter_code
_entity_poly.pdbx_strand_id
1 'polypeptide(L)'
;MSQHQSQNRPSAPGHRSTQGPRPTPGPRPTQGPGHGRIVEQRAAAGPVRRHTLSVLVQDVPGVLTRVAGLFARRAFNIHSLAVGVTEVPGLSRITVVVEADERLLEQVTKQLHKLINVLKVVELPDASSVQRDHLLVKVRTDSTTRPLVVQAAELFRAGVVDVAPGSLTLEATGSADKLNALLAMLEPYGVT
;
A
#
# COMPACT_ATOMS: atom_id res chain seq x y z
N MET A 1 65.44 49.88 -33.46
CA MET A 1 64.92 51.07 -34.19
C MET A 1 63.62 51.42 -33.51
N SER A 2 63.74 52.39 -32.65
CA SER A 2 63.21 53.77 -32.73
C SER A 2 61.75 53.83 -32.45
N GLN A 3 61.30 54.45 -31.48
CA GLN A 3 61.29 55.71 -30.75
C GLN A 3 59.83 56.03 -30.39
N HIS A 4 59.61 56.38 -29.13
CA HIS A 4 59.26 57.68 -28.55
C HIS A 4 57.90 58.30 -29.05
N GLN A 5 57.00 58.67 -28.17
CA GLN A 5 56.90 59.90 -27.34
C GLN A 5 55.60 59.91 -26.57
N SER A 6 55.59 60.04 -25.29
CA SER A 6 55.36 61.19 -24.40
C SER A 6 54.39 62.28 -24.90
N GLN A 7 53.34 62.52 -24.07
CA GLN A 7 52.92 63.85 -23.54
C GLN A 7 51.52 63.75 -22.95
N ASN A 8 51.34 64.00 -21.73
CA ASN A 8 51.24 65.19 -20.92
C ASN A 8 49.75 65.59 -20.61
N ARG A 9 49.53 65.79 -19.33
CA ARG A 9 48.39 66.22 -18.53
C ARG A 9 47.58 67.43 -19.09
N PRO A 10 46.36 67.71 -18.54
CA PRO A 10 46.18 68.23 -17.19
C PRO A 10 44.93 67.75 -16.40
N SER A 11 44.98 68.00 -15.11
CA SER A 11 43.99 67.81 -14.06
C SER A 11 42.86 68.83 -14.10
N ALA A 12 41.65 68.48 -13.67
CA ALA A 12 40.67 69.35 -13.05
C ALA A 12 39.45 68.58 -12.55
N PRO A 13 38.48 69.11 -11.78
CA PRO A 13 38.44 68.96 -10.33
C PRO A 13 37.23 68.15 -9.83
N GLY A 14 37.23 67.86 -8.53
CA GLY A 14 36.32 67.00 -7.84
C GLY A 14 34.82 67.30 -7.94
N HIS A 15 34.06 66.22 -8.06
CA HIS A 15 32.63 66.21 -7.75
C HIS A 15 32.38 65.45 -6.46
N ARG A 16 31.90 66.17 -5.46
CA ARG A 16 31.31 65.64 -4.21
C ARG A 16 30.13 64.78 -4.59
N SER A 17 30.20 63.48 -4.38
CA SER A 17 29.04 62.60 -4.41
C SER A 17 28.36 62.65 -3.04
N THR A 18 27.19 63.24 -3.01
CA THR A 18 26.26 63.16 -1.89
C THR A 18 25.77 61.70 -1.79
N GLN A 19 26.13 61.03 -0.71
CA GLN A 19 25.58 59.74 -0.36
C GLN A 19 24.12 59.92 0.02
N GLY A 20 23.23 59.35 -0.76
CA GLY A 20 21.80 59.18 -0.43
C GLY A 20 21.61 58.18 0.73
N PRO A 21 20.50 58.27 1.47
CA PRO A 21 20.27 57.43 2.63
C PRO A 21 20.19 55.96 2.24
N ARG A 22 20.82 55.08 3.06
CA ARG A 22 20.76 53.64 2.91
C ARG A 22 19.31 53.13 3.01
N PRO A 23 18.87 52.22 2.15
CA PRO A 23 17.56 51.58 2.29
C PRO A 23 17.51 50.73 3.56
N THR A 24 16.45 50.95 4.32
CA THR A 24 16.10 50.15 5.49
C THR A 24 15.90 48.69 5.11
N PRO A 25 16.39 47.71 5.91
CA PRO A 25 16.13 46.30 5.68
C PRO A 25 14.64 46.01 5.81
N GLY A 26 14.03 45.45 4.77
CA GLY A 26 12.67 44.96 4.79
C GLY A 26 12.49 43.80 5.81
N PRO A 27 11.27 43.57 6.28
CA PRO A 27 10.99 42.53 7.28
C PRO A 27 11.41 41.16 6.74
N ARG A 28 12.11 40.39 7.59
CA ARG A 28 12.45 39.00 7.31
C ARG A 28 11.18 38.18 7.10
N PRO A 29 11.14 37.29 6.09
CA PRO A 29 10.03 36.32 5.99
C PRO A 29 10.00 35.47 7.23
N THR A 30 8.88 35.51 7.94
CA THR A 30 8.57 34.58 9.02
C THR A 30 8.47 33.16 8.43
N GLN A 31 9.43 32.30 8.75
CA GLN A 31 9.34 30.88 8.49
C GLN A 31 8.19 30.32 9.35
N GLY A 32 7.09 29.99 8.70
CA GLY A 32 5.99 29.27 9.33
C GLY A 32 6.45 27.88 9.77
N PRO A 33 6.00 27.38 10.92
CA PRO A 33 6.40 26.07 11.40
C PRO A 33 5.66 24.97 10.62
N GLY A 34 6.38 24.05 10.00
CA GLY A 34 5.85 22.72 10.01
C GLY A 34 5.63 21.94 8.73
N HIS A 35 6.08 22.36 7.54
CA HIS A 35 5.95 21.49 6.35
C HIS A 35 7.19 20.61 6.05
N GLY A 36 8.34 20.91 6.66
CA GLY A 36 9.58 20.14 6.44
C GLY A 36 9.68 18.82 7.22
N ARG A 37 9.01 18.70 8.37
CA ARG A 37 9.15 17.51 9.23
C ARG A 37 8.40 16.26 8.74
N ILE A 38 7.35 16.43 7.95
CA ILE A 38 6.55 15.29 7.46
C ILE A 38 7.25 14.59 6.29
N VAL A 39 8.03 15.33 5.51
CA VAL A 39 8.74 14.79 4.33
C VAL A 39 10.04 14.08 4.74
N GLU A 40 10.75 14.60 5.77
CA GLU A 40 11.98 13.96 6.26
C GLU A 40 11.74 12.64 7.00
N GLN A 41 10.60 12.48 7.69
CA GLN A 41 10.26 11.21 8.34
C GLN A 41 9.91 10.10 7.35
N ARG A 42 9.55 10.42 6.11
CA ARG A 42 9.31 9.43 5.04
C ARG A 42 10.59 8.91 4.39
N ALA A 43 11.67 9.65 4.43
CA ALA A 43 12.95 9.27 3.80
C ALA A 43 13.74 8.20 4.58
N ALA A 44 13.37 7.89 5.84
CA ALA A 44 14.00 6.86 6.66
C ALA A 44 13.18 5.56 6.77
N ALA A 45 12.03 5.47 6.09
CA ALA A 45 11.22 4.26 6.05
C ALA A 45 11.77 3.33 4.97
N GLY A 46 12.03 2.07 5.33
CA GLY A 46 12.43 1.03 4.38
C GLY A 46 11.35 0.81 3.30
N PRO A 47 11.62 -0.04 2.30
CA PRO A 47 10.65 -0.32 1.25
C PRO A 47 9.35 -0.88 1.85
N VAL A 48 8.23 -0.28 1.48
CA VAL A 48 6.90 -0.77 1.85
C VAL A 48 6.62 -2.04 1.06
N ARG A 49 6.28 -3.12 1.75
CA ARG A 49 5.92 -4.41 1.16
C ARG A 49 4.73 -5.03 1.90
N ARG A 50 4.17 -6.06 1.33
CA ARG A 50 3.09 -6.81 1.96
C ARG A 50 3.65 -7.77 2.99
N HIS A 51 3.00 -7.80 4.15
CA HIS A 51 3.31 -8.70 5.24
C HIS A 51 2.04 -9.44 5.64
N THR A 52 2.13 -10.76 5.74
CA THR A 52 1.03 -11.61 6.19
C THR A 52 1.23 -11.94 7.66
N LEU A 53 0.28 -11.54 8.49
CA LEU A 53 0.26 -11.83 9.93
C LEU A 53 -0.82 -12.86 10.24
N SER A 54 -0.44 -13.91 10.96
CA SER A 54 -1.36 -14.89 11.58
C SER A 54 -1.53 -14.51 13.04
N VAL A 55 -2.75 -14.15 13.42
CA VAL A 55 -3.10 -13.73 14.78
C VAL A 55 -4.05 -14.75 15.39
N LEU A 56 -3.58 -15.49 16.38
CA LEU A 56 -4.41 -16.42 17.15
C LEU A 56 -5.11 -15.65 18.26
N VAL A 57 -6.43 -15.77 18.33
CA VAL A 57 -7.28 -15.03 19.26
C VAL A 57 -8.28 -15.94 19.97
N GLN A 58 -8.77 -15.50 21.12
CA GLN A 58 -9.96 -16.08 21.71
C GLN A 58 -11.18 -15.83 20.82
N ASP A 59 -12.00 -16.83 20.62
CA ASP A 59 -13.24 -16.72 19.83
C ASP A 59 -14.37 -16.18 20.70
N VAL A 60 -14.36 -14.85 20.90
CA VAL A 60 -15.36 -14.14 21.69
C VAL A 60 -15.89 -12.92 20.94
N PRO A 61 -17.14 -12.50 21.18
CA PRO A 61 -17.73 -11.35 20.54
C PRO A 61 -16.86 -10.08 20.67
N GLY A 62 -16.72 -9.35 19.58
CA GLY A 62 -16.00 -8.07 19.55
C GLY A 62 -14.47 -8.14 19.38
N VAL A 63 -13.88 -9.33 19.34
CA VAL A 63 -12.42 -9.48 19.10
C VAL A 63 -12.03 -8.89 17.76
N LEU A 64 -12.72 -9.25 16.68
CA LEU A 64 -12.44 -8.72 15.35
C LEU A 64 -12.57 -7.19 15.31
N THR A 65 -13.59 -6.62 15.97
CA THR A 65 -13.78 -5.17 16.07
C THR A 65 -12.62 -4.50 16.78
N ARG A 66 -12.07 -5.10 17.84
CA ARG A 66 -10.90 -4.58 18.56
C ARG A 66 -9.65 -4.60 17.69
N VAL A 67 -9.42 -5.69 16.97
CA VAL A 67 -8.30 -5.83 16.03
C VAL A 67 -8.45 -4.81 14.90
N ALA A 68 -9.58 -4.79 14.19
CA ALA A 68 -9.83 -3.84 13.11
C ALA A 68 -9.74 -2.37 13.58
N GLY A 69 -10.28 -2.07 14.76
CA GLY A 69 -10.19 -0.75 15.37
C GLY A 69 -8.77 -0.32 15.73
N LEU A 70 -7.88 -1.27 16.03
CA LEU A 70 -6.46 -0.98 16.23
C LEU A 70 -5.81 -0.49 14.94
N PHE A 71 -6.06 -1.17 13.82
CA PHE A 71 -5.56 -0.77 12.50
C PHE A 71 -6.12 0.59 12.08
N ALA A 72 -7.44 0.77 12.21
CA ALA A 72 -8.12 2.01 11.84
C ALA A 72 -7.59 3.24 12.61
N ARG A 73 -7.43 3.14 13.94
CA ARG A 73 -6.92 4.26 14.77
C ARG A 73 -5.50 4.66 14.44
N ARG A 74 -4.73 3.83 13.77
CA ARG A 74 -3.34 4.08 13.41
C ARG A 74 -3.11 4.30 11.93
N ALA A 75 -4.22 4.40 11.18
CA ALA A 75 -4.20 4.55 9.73
C ALA A 75 -3.39 3.45 9.00
N PHE A 76 -3.36 2.23 9.55
CA PHE A 76 -2.80 1.09 8.86
C PHE A 76 -3.81 0.58 7.83
N ASN A 77 -3.35 0.42 6.60
CA ASN A 77 -4.18 -0.16 5.55
C ASN A 77 -4.16 -1.69 5.66
N ILE A 78 -5.35 -2.28 5.72
CA ILE A 78 -5.53 -3.73 5.63
C ILE A 78 -5.78 -4.06 4.16
N HIS A 79 -4.87 -4.82 3.55
CA HIS A 79 -5.01 -5.27 2.17
C HIS A 79 -6.03 -6.42 2.07
N SER A 80 -5.93 -7.39 2.98
CA SER A 80 -6.90 -8.47 3.10
C SER A 80 -7.05 -8.94 4.54
N LEU A 81 -8.20 -9.52 4.85
CA LEU A 81 -8.53 -10.02 6.17
C LEU A 81 -9.39 -11.29 6.03
N ALA A 82 -8.92 -12.37 6.67
CA ALA A 82 -9.69 -13.61 6.78
C ALA A 82 -9.75 -14.03 8.25
N VAL A 83 -10.91 -14.52 8.67
CA VAL A 83 -11.12 -15.02 10.04
C VAL A 83 -11.77 -16.39 9.96
N GLY A 84 -11.25 -17.33 10.71
CA GLY A 84 -11.81 -18.66 10.81
C GLY A 84 -11.59 -19.26 12.18
N VAL A 85 -12.46 -20.18 12.57
CA VAL A 85 -12.28 -21.00 13.76
C VAL A 85 -11.06 -21.92 13.58
N THR A 86 -10.43 -22.29 14.67
CA THR A 86 -9.33 -23.26 14.65
C THR A 86 -9.83 -24.65 15.06
N GLU A 87 -8.96 -25.65 14.98
CA GLU A 87 -9.19 -27.00 15.51
C GLU A 87 -9.37 -27.03 17.03
N VAL A 88 -8.98 -25.96 17.73
CA VAL A 88 -9.14 -25.84 19.18
C VAL A 88 -10.41 -25.03 19.46
N PRO A 89 -11.43 -25.62 20.13
CA PRO A 89 -12.65 -24.90 20.48
C PRO A 89 -12.36 -23.63 21.28
N GLY A 90 -13.06 -22.54 20.96
CA GLY A 90 -12.90 -21.26 21.63
C GLY A 90 -11.71 -20.41 21.11
N LEU A 91 -11.02 -20.86 20.06
CA LEU A 91 -9.96 -20.12 19.41
C LEU A 91 -10.28 -19.87 17.93
N SER A 92 -10.00 -18.65 17.49
CA SER A 92 -10.08 -18.25 16.08
C SER A 92 -8.72 -17.75 15.59
N ARG A 93 -8.50 -17.88 14.30
CA ARG A 93 -7.32 -17.36 13.60
C ARG A 93 -7.74 -16.22 12.69
N ILE A 94 -7.10 -15.07 12.86
CA ILE A 94 -7.20 -13.94 11.96
C ILE A 94 -5.93 -13.93 11.12
N THR A 95 -6.10 -14.03 9.80
CA THR A 95 -5.01 -13.81 8.84
C THR A 95 -5.22 -12.42 8.25
N VAL A 96 -4.26 -11.53 8.45
CA VAL A 96 -4.31 -10.16 7.97
C VAL A 96 -3.09 -9.85 7.12
N VAL A 97 -3.30 -9.26 5.94
CA VAL A 97 -2.25 -8.77 5.07
C VAL A 97 -2.21 -7.24 5.17
N VAL A 98 -1.05 -6.70 5.48
CA VAL A 98 -0.82 -5.27 5.63
C VAL A 98 0.31 -4.80 4.72
N GLU A 99 0.24 -3.56 4.26
CA GLU A 99 1.33 -2.89 3.55
C GLU A 99 2.10 -2.03 4.54
N ALA A 100 3.35 -2.40 4.81
CA ALA A 100 4.18 -1.77 5.82
C ALA A 100 5.67 -1.82 5.47
N ASP A 101 6.44 -0.92 6.05
CA ASP A 101 7.87 -1.09 6.25
C ASP A 101 8.15 -1.89 7.54
N GLU A 102 9.40 -2.31 7.75
CA GLU A 102 9.81 -3.10 8.92
C GLU A 102 9.45 -2.42 10.25
N ARG A 103 9.59 -1.11 10.34
CA ARG A 103 9.28 -0.33 11.56
C ARG A 103 7.79 -0.34 11.86
N LEU A 104 7.00 -0.16 10.82
CA LEU A 104 5.54 -0.16 10.92
C LEU A 104 5.02 -1.54 11.28
N LEU A 105 5.59 -2.58 10.68
CA LEU A 105 5.29 -3.98 10.97
C LEU A 105 5.57 -4.32 12.45
N GLU A 106 6.73 -3.94 12.96
CA GLU A 106 7.08 -4.12 14.38
C GLU A 106 6.07 -3.40 15.29
N GLN A 107 5.68 -2.18 14.92
CA GLN A 107 4.69 -1.40 15.66
C GLN A 107 3.32 -2.09 15.68
N VAL A 108 2.84 -2.58 14.52
CA VAL A 108 1.57 -3.34 14.43
C VAL A 108 1.62 -4.57 15.32
N THR A 109 2.66 -5.36 15.22
CA THR A 109 2.84 -6.58 16.00
C THR A 109 2.85 -6.30 17.49
N LYS A 110 3.60 -5.31 17.96
CA LYS A 110 3.61 -4.88 19.36
C LYS A 110 2.24 -4.43 19.86
N GLN A 111 1.45 -3.77 19.01
CA GLN A 111 0.13 -3.32 19.39
C GLN A 111 -0.91 -4.44 19.42
N LEU A 112 -0.80 -5.42 18.51
CA LEU A 112 -1.65 -6.61 18.53
C LEU A 112 -1.45 -7.40 19.84
N HIS A 113 -0.21 -7.55 20.28
CA HIS A 113 0.10 -8.23 21.56
C HIS A 113 -0.46 -7.53 22.80
N LYS A 114 -0.86 -6.23 22.71
CA LYS A 114 -1.50 -5.55 23.84
C LYS A 114 -3.00 -5.82 23.96
N LEU A 115 -3.60 -6.46 22.97
CA LEU A 115 -5.01 -6.84 23.04
C LEU A 115 -5.16 -8.09 23.88
N ILE A 116 -5.96 -8.03 24.92
CA ILE A 116 -6.11 -9.11 25.91
C ILE A 116 -6.56 -10.45 25.30
N ASN A 117 -7.30 -10.40 24.20
CA ASN A 117 -7.80 -11.58 23.52
C ASN A 117 -6.84 -12.13 22.46
N VAL A 118 -5.69 -11.49 22.23
CA VAL A 118 -4.67 -11.96 21.29
C VAL A 118 -3.69 -12.86 22.03
N LEU A 119 -3.61 -14.10 21.61
CA LEU A 119 -2.78 -15.13 22.24
C LEU A 119 -1.41 -15.24 21.57
N LYS A 120 -1.37 -15.12 20.23
CA LYS A 120 -0.14 -15.25 19.46
C LYS A 120 -0.23 -14.43 18.16
N VAL A 121 0.86 -13.79 17.77
CA VAL A 121 1.04 -13.13 16.48
C VAL A 121 2.28 -13.72 15.83
N VAL A 122 2.15 -14.16 14.58
CA VAL A 122 3.25 -14.73 13.80
C VAL A 122 3.21 -14.08 12.42
N GLU A 123 4.33 -13.55 11.99
CA GLU A 123 4.52 -13.19 10.59
C GLU A 123 4.76 -14.46 9.77
N LEU A 124 4.12 -14.53 8.60
CA LEU A 124 4.27 -15.61 7.63
C LEU A 124 5.06 -15.06 6.43
N PRO A 125 6.38 -15.26 6.37
CA PRO A 125 7.18 -14.79 5.25
C PRO A 125 6.79 -15.50 3.95
N ASP A 126 6.66 -14.76 2.84
CA ASP A 126 6.25 -15.29 1.54
C ASP A 126 7.14 -16.45 1.07
N ALA A 127 8.45 -16.36 1.33
CA ALA A 127 9.42 -17.39 0.93
C ALA A 127 9.24 -18.75 1.62
N SER A 128 8.59 -18.79 2.81
CA SER A 128 8.41 -19.99 3.63
C SER A 128 6.95 -20.35 3.86
N SER A 129 6.02 -19.63 3.24
CA SER A 129 4.59 -19.88 3.38
C SER A 129 3.94 -20.23 2.04
N VAL A 130 2.87 -21.01 2.09
CA VAL A 130 2.01 -21.29 0.94
C VAL A 130 0.72 -20.50 1.10
N GLN A 131 0.49 -19.57 0.17
CA GLN A 131 -0.72 -18.75 0.14
C GLN A 131 -1.59 -19.17 -1.04
N ARG A 132 -2.90 -19.27 -0.79
CA ARG A 132 -3.91 -19.54 -1.82
C ARG A 132 -5.13 -18.70 -1.55
N ASP A 133 -5.62 -18.09 -2.62
CA ASP A 133 -6.89 -17.39 -2.62
C ASP A 133 -7.97 -18.30 -3.19
N HIS A 134 -9.18 -18.10 -2.75
CA HIS A 134 -10.36 -18.76 -3.26
C HIS A 134 -11.26 -17.74 -3.96
N LEU A 135 -11.69 -18.04 -5.18
CA LEU A 135 -12.51 -17.20 -6.02
C LEU A 135 -13.82 -17.91 -6.37
N LEU A 136 -14.93 -17.23 -6.14
CA LEU A 136 -16.22 -17.53 -6.75
C LEU A 136 -16.55 -16.40 -7.72
N VAL A 137 -16.78 -16.73 -8.99
CA VAL A 137 -17.07 -15.75 -10.03
C VAL A 137 -18.27 -16.19 -10.85
N LYS A 138 -19.24 -15.29 -10.99
CA LYS A 138 -20.39 -15.50 -11.86
C LYS A 138 -20.15 -14.83 -13.20
N VAL A 139 -20.35 -15.58 -14.29
CA VAL A 139 -20.10 -15.16 -15.66
C VAL A 139 -21.38 -15.29 -16.46
N ARG A 140 -21.72 -14.28 -17.23
CA ARG A 140 -22.86 -14.36 -18.16
C ARG A 140 -22.50 -15.31 -19.31
N THR A 141 -23.44 -16.16 -19.67
CA THR A 141 -23.24 -17.10 -20.78
C THR A 141 -24.57 -17.32 -21.52
N ASP A 142 -24.45 -17.50 -22.83
CA ASP A 142 -25.51 -18.00 -23.69
C ASP A 142 -25.13 -19.37 -24.29
N SER A 143 -25.87 -19.87 -25.23
CA SER A 143 -25.60 -21.16 -25.89
C SER A 143 -24.29 -21.16 -26.67
N THR A 144 -23.83 -20.03 -27.16
CA THR A 144 -22.61 -19.89 -27.97
C THR A 144 -21.36 -19.64 -27.12
N THR A 145 -21.47 -18.85 -26.06
CA THR A 145 -20.36 -18.45 -25.19
C THR A 145 -20.10 -19.44 -24.05
N ARG A 146 -21.09 -20.21 -23.65
CA ARG A 146 -20.97 -21.18 -22.54
C ARG A 146 -19.84 -22.19 -22.76
N PRO A 147 -19.67 -22.84 -23.92
CA PRO A 147 -18.57 -23.76 -24.15
C PRO A 147 -17.20 -23.08 -24.00
N LEU A 148 -17.08 -21.83 -24.43
CA LEU A 148 -15.82 -21.06 -24.32
C LEU A 148 -15.48 -20.74 -22.86
N VAL A 149 -16.47 -20.38 -22.06
CA VAL A 149 -16.28 -20.14 -20.61
C VAL A 149 -15.90 -21.42 -19.89
N VAL A 150 -16.50 -22.57 -20.23
CA VAL A 150 -16.11 -23.87 -19.68
C VAL A 150 -14.68 -24.22 -20.05
N GLN A 151 -14.30 -24.04 -21.33
CA GLN A 151 -12.93 -24.27 -21.76
C GLN A 151 -11.92 -23.38 -21.02
N ALA A 152 -12.24 -22.09 -20.81
CA ALA A 152 -11.43 -21.19 -19.99
C ALA A 152 -11.31 -21.71 -18.55
N ALA A 153 -12.39 -22.17 -17.96
CA ALA A 153 -12.39 -22.75 -16.61
C ALA A 153 -11.46 -23.97 -16.53
N GLU A 154 -11.51 -24.87 -17.49
CA GLU A 154 -10.64 -26.06 -17.55
C GLU A 154 -9.16 -25.71 -17.61
N LEU A 155 -8.77 -24.71 -18.43
CA LEU A 155 -7.37 -24.24 -18.53
C LEU A 155 -6.80 -23.79 -17.18
N PHE A 156 -7.64 -23.16 -16.36
CA PHE A 156 -7.26 -22.67 -15.04
C PHE A 156 -7.59 -23.66 -13.91
N ARG A 157 -8.07 -24.87 -14.23
CA ARG A 157 -8.54 -25.86 -13.25
C ARG A 157 -9.58 -25.28 -12.31
N ALA A 158 -10.50 -24.50 -12.85
CA ALA A 158 -11.66 -23.98 -12.15
C ALA A 158 -12.83 -24.95 -12.29
N GLY A 159 -13.61 -25.11 -11.22
CA GLY A 159 -14.83 -25.92 -11.22
C GLY A 159 -16.05 -25.09 -11.58
N VAL A 160 -17.03 -25.71 -12.23
CA VAL A 160 -18.37 -25.13 -12.39
C VAL A 160 -19.22 -25.56 -11.19
N VAL A 161 -19.67 -24.61 -10.37
CA VAL A 161 -20.42 -24.89 -9.12
C VAL A 161 -21.90 -24.57 -9.25
N ASP A 162 -22.28 -23.72 -10.22
CA ASP A 162 -23.69 -23.43 -10.51
C ASP A 162 -23.89 -23.17 -12.01
N VAL A 163 -25.01 -23.64 -12.52
CA VAL A 163 -25.40 -23.51 -13.94
C VAL A 163 -26.83 -22.96 -14.02
N ALA A 164 -26.94 -21.74 -14.57
CA ALA A 164 -28.24 -21.15 -14.88
C ALA A 164 -28.39 -20.92 -16.39
N PRO A 165 -29.61 -20.69 -16.93
CA PRO A 165 -29.79 -20.47 -18.37
C PRO A 165 -28.92 -19.37 -18.97
N GLY A 166 -28.71 -18.28 -18.25
CA GLY A 166 -27.93 -17.11 -18.70
C GLY A 166 -26.59 -16.91 -18.01
N SER A 167 -26.10 -17.84 -17.17
CA SER A 167 -24.86 -17.67 -16.44
C SER A 167 -24.28 -19.01 -15.96
N LEU A 168 -22.97 -18.98 -15.69
CA LEU A 168 -22.23 -19.99 -14.93
C LEU A 168 -21.59 -19.35 -13.71
N THR A 169 -21.53 -20.10 -12.61
CA THR A 169 -20.68 -19.73 -11.47
C THR A 169 -19.51 -20.69 -11.42
N LEU A 170 -18.31 -20.11 -11.43
CA LEU A 170 -17.05 -20.84 -11.39
C LEU A 170 -16.41 -20.67 -10.03
N GLU A 171 -15.75 -21.74 -9.57
CA GLU A 171 -14.91 -21.80 -8.38
C GLU A 171 -13.47 -22.04 -8.79
N ALA A 172 -12.55 -21.26 -8.28
CA ALA A 172 -11.12 -21.46 -8.51
C ALA A 172 -10.31 -21.19 -7.25
N THR A 173 -9.24 -21.96 -7.09
CA THR A 173 -8.23 -21.74 -6.03
C THR A 173 -6.86 -21.62 -6.64
N GLY A 174 -6.05 -20.68 -6.17
CA GLY A 174 -4.72 -20.48 -6.70
C GLY A 174 -3.96 -19.31 -6.08
N SER A 175 -2.82 -18.95 -6.70
CA SER A 175 -2.15 -17.70 -6.43
C SER A 175 -2.98 -16.53 -6.98
N ALA A 176 -2.77 -15.33 -6.44
CA ALA A 176 -3.43 -14.12 -6.92
C ALA A 176 -3.24 -13.93 -8.44
N ASP A 177 -2.02 -14.17 -8.97
CA ASP A 177 -1.72 -14.04 -10.39
C ASP A 177 -2.53 -15.00 -11.25
N LYS A 178 -2.67 -16.26 -10.81
CA LYS A 178 -3.51 -17.26 -11.49
C LYS A 178 -4.97 -16.80 -11.54
N LEU A 179 -5.51 -16.33 -10.41
CA LEU A 179 -6.92 -15.92 -10.33
C LEU A 179 -7.18 -14.63 -11.12
N ASN A 180 -6.24 -13.69 -11.09
CA ASN A 180 -6.33 -12.47 -11.92
C ASN A 180 -6.26 -12.79 -13.42
N ALA A 181 -5.43 -13.74 -13.83
CA ALA A 181 -5.38 -14.19 -15.23
C ALA A 181 -6.69 -14.86 -15.66
N LEU A 182 -7.31 -15.67 -14.78
CA LEU A 182 -8.64 -16.23 -15.04
C LEU A 182 -9.69 -15.12 -15.18
N LEU A 183 -9.71 -14.15 -14.27
CA LEU A 183 -10.65 -13.03 -14.33
C LEU A 183 -10.51 -12.22 -15.62
N ALA A 184 -9.27 -11.91 -16.02
CA ALA A 184 -9.00 -11.21 -17.28
C ALA A 184 -9.48 -12.00 -18.52
N MET A 185 -9.36 -13.33 -18.50
CA MET A 185 -9.89 -14.17 -19.57
C MET A 185 -11.43 -14.21 -19.60
N LEU A 186 -12.08 -14.08 -18.44
CA LEU A 186 -13.54 -14.12 -18.32
C LEU A 186 -14.21 -12.75 -18.54
N GLU A 187 -13.46 -11.65 -18.43
CA GLU A 187 -13.98 -10.28 -18.55
C GLU A 187 -14.82 -10.03 -19.82
N PRO A 188 -14.41 -10.51 -21.04
CA PRO A 188 -15.18 -10.29 -22.26
C PRO A 188 -16.58 -10.92 -22.24
N TYR A 189 -16.82 -11.92 -21.40
CA TYR A 189 -18.11 -12.61 -21.28
C TYR A 189 -19.05 -11.93 -20.26
N GLY A 190 -18.56 -10.96 -19.50
CA GLY A 190 -19.36 -10.24 -18.50
C GLY A 190 -19.34 -10.93 -17.14
N VAL A 191 -18.33 -10.62 -16.35
CA VAL A 191 -18.22 -10.96 -14.92
C VAL A 191 -19.22 -10.12 -14.13
N THR A 192 -19.97 -10.73 -13.19
CA THR A 192 -21.00 -10.07 -12.37
C THR A 192 -20.85 -10.40 -10.90
#